data_ca81d6642ba54a5f2cca9e27a6c5699b
#
_entry.id   ca81d6642ba54a5f2cca9e27a6c5699b
#
_cell.length_a   1.000
_cell.length_b   1.000
_cell.length_c   1.000
_cell.angle_alpha   90.00
_cell.angle_beta   90.00
_cell.angle_gamma   90.00
#
_symmetry.space_group_name_H-M   'P 1'
#
loop_
_entity.id
_entity.type
_entity.pdbx_description
1 polymer ?
#
loop_
_entity_poly.entity_id
_entity_poly.type
_entity_poly.pdbx_seq_one_letter_code
_entity_poly.pdbx_strand_id
1 'polypeptide(L)'
;MLLGVYLACPVIFRPPLAWLPEFALLQNIRVVLVNTSHPGNIGGAARAMKNMGLSRLVLVDPLDFPSEEAVARASGASDILDRAQVVATLEEALVGCNLVFGTSLP
;
A
#
# COMPACT_ATOMS: atom_id res chain seq x y z
N MET A 1 -3.49 17.10 -10.39
CA MET A 1 -2.54 16.06 -10.01
C MET A 1 -3.25 14.74 -9.81
N LEU A 2 -2.72 13.69 -10.41
CA LEU A 2 -3.33 12.38 -10.32
C LEU A 2 -2.80 11.65 -9.09
N LEU A 3 -3.69 11.35 -8.15
CA LEU A 3 -3.40 10.47 -7.05
C LEU A 3 -4.00 9.11 -7.38
N GLY A 4 -3.15 8.14 -7.66
CA GLY A 4 -3.60 6.78 -7.93
C GLY A 4 -3.45 5.92 -6.70
N VAL A 5 -4.49 5.19 -6.37
CA VAL A 5 -4.46 4.18 -5.31
C VAL A 5 -4.78 2.85 -5.97
N TYR A 6 -3.91 1.88 -5.76
CA TYR A 6 -4.09 0.55 -6.35
C TYR A 6 -4.06 -0.49 -5.25
N LEU A 7 -4.98 -1.41 -5.31
CA LEU A 7 -4.94 -2.64 -4.53
C LEU A 7 -4.48 -3.75 -5.46
N ALA A 8 -3.39 -4.37 -5.14
CA ALA A 8 -2.79 -5.38 -6.01
C ALA A 8 -2.39 -6.59 -5.19
N CYS A 9 -2.62 -7.77 -5.74
CA CYS A 9 -2.24 -9.01 -5.07
C CYS A 9 -1.90 -10.08 -6.09
N PRO A 10 -0.97 -11.00 -5.77
CA PRO A 10 -0.82 -12.20 -6.56
C PRO A 10 -2.02 -13.11 -6.34
N VAL A 11 -2.62 -13.59 -7.42
CA VAL A 11 -3.65 -14.60 -7.35
C VAL A 11 -2.95 -15.94 -7.38
N ILE A 12 -2.80 -16.55 -6.20
CA ILE A 12 -2.18 -17.86 -6.08
C ILE A 12 -3.31 -18.85 -5.88
N PHE A 13 -3.39 -19.82 -6.81
CA PHE A 13 -4.35 -20.90 -6.65
C PHE A 13 -3.84 -21.83 -5.56
N ARG A 14 -4.45 -21.74 -4.39
CA ARG A 14 -4.17 -22.61 -3.26
C ARG A 14 -5.45 -23.29 -2.80
N PRO A 15 -5.43 -24.59 -2.61
CA PRO A 15 -6.54 -25.27 -1.95
C PRO A 15 -6.42 -25.10 -0.45
N PRO A 16 -7.46 -25.32 0.29
CA PRO A 16 -8.66 -24.52 0.32
C PRO A 16 -8.39 -23.27 1.14
N LEU A 17 -8.84 -22.15 0.68
CA LEU A 17 -8.68 -20.85 1.36
C LEU A 17 -9.17 -20.90 2.82
N ALA A 18 -10.09 -21.80 3.13
CA ALA A 18 -10.63 -21.97 4.46
C ALA A 18 -9.59 -22.33 5.52
N TRP A 19 -8.42 -22.84 5.11
CA TRP A 19 -7.36 -23.22 6.04
C TRP A 19 -6.39 -22.10 6.34
N LEU A 20 -6.47 -20.98 5.62
CA LEU A 20 -5.61 -19.83 5.84
C LEU A 20 -6.29 -18.84 6.78
N PRO A 21 -5.58 -18.37 7.82
CA PRO A 21 -6.12 -17.28 8.63
C PRO A 21 -6.34 -16.05 7.77
N GLU A 22 -7.36 -15.26 8.07
CA GLU A 22 -7.67 -14.04 7.31
C GLU A 22 -6.48 -13.11 7.19
N PHE A 23 -5.71 -12.94 8.25
CA PHE A 23 -4.55 -12.03 8.21
C PHE A 23 -3.51 -12.47 7.19
N ALA A 24 -3.37 -13.77 6.93
CA ALA A 24 -2.44 -14.28 5.92
C ALA A 24 -2.88 -13.89 4.51
N LEU A 25 -4.18 -13.83 4.26
CA LEU A 25 -4.71 -13.36 2.98
C LEU A 25 -4.50 -11.85 2.82
N LEU A 26 -4.70 -11.10 3.89
CA LEU A 26 -4.51 -9.64 3.87
C LEU A 26 -3.05 -9.26 3.61
N GLN A 27 -2.10 -10.07 4.05
CA GLN A 27 -0.69 -9.83 3.79
C GLN A 27 -0.30 -9.95 2.33
N ASN A 28 -1.12 -10.57 1.50
CA ASN A 28 -0.88 -10.65 0.06
C ASN A 28 -1.34 -9.41 -0.68
N ILE A 29 -2.10 -8.54 -0.03
CA ILE A 29 -2.62 -7.34 -0.66
C ILE A 29 -1.59 -6.22 -0.53
N ARG A 30 -1.21 -5.64 -1.66
CA ARG A 30 -0.39 -4.43 -1.70
C ARG A 30 -1.27 -3.22 -1.88
N VAL A 31 -1.05 -2.21 -1.07
CA VAL A 31 -1.63 -0.89 -1.30
C VAL A 31 -0.56 -0.06 -1.98
N VAL A 32 -0.83 0.41 -3.17
CA VAL A 32 0.13 1.15 -3.99
C VAL A 32 -0.38 2.58 -4.16
N LEU A 33 0.40 3.54 -3.68
CA LEU A 33 0.11 4.96 -3.85
C LEU A 33 1.03 5.54 -4.91
N VAL A 34 0.45 6.16 -5.92
CA VAL A 34 1.19 6.67 -7.08
C VAL A 34 1.27 8.19 -7.03
N ASN A 35 2.47 8.72 -7.09
CA ASN A 35 2.76 10.16 -7.18
C ASN A 35 2.11 10.97 -6.07
N THR A 36 2.10 10.45 -4.85
CA THR A 36 1.50 11.14 -3.73
C THR A 36 2.32 12.39 -3.41
N SER A 37 1.69 13.54 -3.49
CA SER A 37 2.35 14.83 -3.28
C SER A 37 2.26 15.33 -1.84
N HIS A 38 1.29 14.84 -1.08
CA HIS A 38 1.10 15.27 0.30
C HIS A 38 1.49 14.14 1.25
N PRO A 39 2.56 14.33 2.04
CA PRO A 39 3.01 13.27 2.96
C PRO A 39 1.95 12.88 4.00
N GLY A 40 1.05 13.80 4.33
CA GLY A 40 -0.08 13.49 5.20
C GLY A 40 -0.98 12.39 4.66
N ASN A 41 -1.14 12.30 3.33
CA ASN A 41 -1.93 11.25 2.70
C ASN A 41 -1.25 9.89 2.83
N ILE A 42 0.07 9.86 2.79
CA ILE A 42 0.84 8.63 3.00
C ILE A 42 0.62 8.13 4.43
N GLY A 43 0.76 9.02 5.40
CA GLY A 43 0.51 8.68 6.81
C GLY A 43 -0.91 8.24 7.07
N GLY A 44 -1.88 8.95 6.50
CA GLY A 44 -3.29 8.59 6.62
C GLY A 44 -3.60 7.23 6.02
N ALA A 45 -2.99 6.91 4.87
CA ALA A 45 -3.14 5.60 4.26
C ALA A 45 -2.57 4.49 5.14
N ALA A 46 -1.39 4.70 5.73
CA ALA A 46 -0.79 3.73 6.63
C ALA A 46 -1.68 3.47 7.85
N ARG A 47 -2.27 4.53 8.40
CA ARG A 47 -3.18 4.41 9.53
C ARG A 47 -4.42 3.60 9.16
N ALA A 48 -5.02 3.89 8.01
CA ALA A 48 -6.18 3.14 7.54
C ALA A 48 -5.83 1.68 7.29
N MET A 49 -4.66 1.42 6.70
CA MET A 49 -4.18 0.07 6.46
C MET A 49 -4.06 -0.73 7.76
N LYS A 50 -3.49 -0.11 8.78
CA LYS A 50 -3.33 -0.78 10.07
C LYS A 50 -4.67 -1.15 10.67
N ASN A 51 -5.65 -0.27 10.58
CA ASN A 51 -7.00 -0.54 11.08
C ASN A 51 -7.66 -1.69 10.33
N MET A 52 -7.30 -1.91 9.07
CA MET A 52 -7.86 -2.98 8.24
C MET A 52 -7.02 -4.25 8.23
N GLY A 53 -5.89 -4.26 8.92
CA GLY A 53 -5.00 -5.42 8.95
C GLY A 53 -4.10 -5.55 7.72
N LEU A 54 -3.99 -4.51 6.92
CA LEU A 54 -3.10 -4.48 5.76
C LEU A 54 -1.71 -3.98 6.19
N SER A 55 -0.65 -4.52 5.58
CA SER A 55 0.71 -4.18 6.00
C SER A 55 1.67 -3.86 4.85
N ARG A 56 1.30 -4.13 3.60
CA ARG A 56 2.22 -3.96 2.47
C ARG A 56 1.90 -2.68 1.71
N LEU A 57 2.69 -1.64 1.99
CA LEU A 57 2.56 -0.35 1.33
C LEU A 57 3.70 -0.18 0.33
N VAL A 58 3.37 0.22 -0.89
CA VAL A 58 4.33 0.55 -1.94
C VAL A 58 4.06 1.96 -2.42
N LEU A 59 5.10 2.78 -2.49
CA LEU A 59 5.01 4.16 -2.94
C LEU A 59 5.71 4.28 -4.29
N VAL A 60 4.98 4.76 -5.28
CA VAL A 60 5.53 4.99 -6.62
C VAL A 60 5.86 6.47 -6.75
N ASP A 61 7.15 6.76 -6.83
CA ASP A 61 7.67 8.12 -7.02
C ASP A 61 6.99 9.14 -6.11
N PRO A 62 7.02 8.94 -4.77
CA PRO A 62 6.44 9.91 -3.85
C PRO A 62 7.24 11.21 -3.89
N LEU A 63 6.55 12.34 -3.74
CA LEU A 63 7.20 13.64 -3.80
C LEU A 63 8.04 13.93 -2.56
N ASP A 64 7.54 13.58 -1.39
CA ASP A 64 8.18 13.91 -0.11
C ASP A 64 8.06 12.72 0.84
N PHE A 65 8.99 11.79 0.71
CA PHE A 65 9.05 10.61 1.58
C PHE A 65 10.51 10.11 1.64
N PRO A 66 11.04 9.80 2.83
CA PRO A 66 10.37 9.85 4.13
C PRO A 66 10.09 11.28 4.61
N SER A 67 9.10 11.44 5.48
CA SER A 67 8.66 12.74 5.96
C SER A 67 8.15 12.66 7.40
N GLU A 68 8.47 13.65 8.20
CA GLU A 68 7.96 13.74 9.57
C GLU A 68 6.44 13.89 9.59
N GLU A 69 5.88 14.59 8.62
CA GLU A 69 4.44 14.74 8.51
C GLU A 69 3.76 13.39 8.24
N ALA A 70 4.34 12.55 7.39
CA ALA A 70 3.83 11.23 7.14
C ALA A 70 3.81 10.40 8.42
N VAL A 71 4.89 10.44 9.19
CA VAL A 71 4.98 9.71 10.46
C VAL A 71 3.95 10.23 11.46
N ALA A 72 3.80 11.54 11.56
CA ALA A 72 2.84 12.14 12.48
C ALA A 72 1.40 11.74 12.14
N ARG A 73 1.05 11.74 10.85
CA ARG A 73 -0.29 11.38 10.40
C ARG A 73 -0.55 9.87 10.47
N ALA A 74 0.51 9.06 10.45
CA ALA A 74 0.37 7.62 10.59
C ALA A 74 -0.01 7.23 12.02
N SER A 75 0.29 8.06 13.00
CA SER A 75 0.01 7.80 14.40
C SER A 75 0.64 6.47 14.83
N GLY A 76 -0.13 5.48 15.28
CA GLY A 76 0.40 4.19 15.66
C GLY A 76 0.77 3.26 14.52
N ALA A 77 0.70 3.72 13.28
CA ALA A 77 0.98 2.90 12.08
C ALA A 77 2.34 3.21 11.44
N SER A 78 3.26 3.82 12.18
CA SER A 78 4.58 4.17 11.64
C SER A 78 5.38 2.93 11.21
N ASP A 79 5.10 1.76 11.78
CA ASP A 79 5.72 0.51 11.36
C ASP A 79 5.42 0.18 9.89
N ILE A 80 4.25 0.54 9.40
CA ILE A 80 3.90 0.35 7.99
C ILE A 80 4.76 1.25 7.11
N LEU A 81 5.01 2.49 7.54
CA LEU A 81 5.89 3.40 6.82
C LEU A 81 7.33 2.91 6.81
N ASP A 82 7.80 2.34 7.91
CA ASP A 82 9.16 1.81 8.00
C ASP A 82 9.40 0.66 7.02
N ARG A 83 8.36 -0.08 6.70
CA ARG A 83 8.43 -1.22 5.79
C ARG A 83 7.99 -0.88 4.38
N ALA A 84 7.56 0.34 4.14
CA ALA A 84 7.10 0.75 2.83
C ALA A 84 8.21 0.64 1.79
N GLN A 85 7.87 0.15 0.61
CA GLN A 85 8.78 0.10 -0.52
C GLN A 85 8.56 1.33 -1.39
N VAL A 86 9.66 1.93 -1.83
CA VAL A 86 9.62 3.06 -2.76
C VAL A 86 10.16 2.59 -4.09
N VAL A 87 9.37 2.73 -5.13
CA VAL A 87 9.75 2.34 -6.49
C VAL A 87 9.55 3.51 -7.44
N ALA A 88 10.16 3.43 -8.62
CA ALA A 88 10.11 4.53 -9.58
C ALA A 88 8.89 4.46 -10.49
N THR A 89 8.38 3.26 -10.78
CA THR A 89 7.29 3.08 -11.74
C THR A 89 6.18 2.19 -11.17
N LEU A 90 5.00 2.36 -11.73
CA LEU A 90 3.85 1.52 -11.36
C LEU A 90 4.10 0.05 -11.71
N GLU A 91 4.77 -0.21 -12.82
CA GLU A 91 5.10 -1.58 -13.24
C GLU A 91 5.93 -2.28 -12.17
N GLU A 92 6.91 -1.59 -11.60
CA GLU A 92 7.73 -2.16 -10.52
C GLU A 92 6.88 -2.47 -9.29
N ALA A 93 5.91 -1.60 -8.99
CA ALA A 93 5.04 -1.79 -7.83
C ALA A 93 4.13 -3.01 -7.99
N LEU A 94 3.79 -3.37 -9.21
CA LEU A 94 2.83 -4.43 -9.52
C LEU A 94 3.50 -5.76 -9.88
N VAL A 95 4.82 -5.86 -9.77
CA VAL A 95 5.53 -7.10 -10.07
C VAL A 95 4.97 -8.25 -9.24
N GLY A 96 4.62 -9.35 -9.90
CA GLY A 96 4.07 -10.52 -9.25
C GLY A 96 2.58 -10.44 -8.94
N CYS A 97 1.91 -9.36 -9.29
CA CYS A 97 0.47 -9.20 -9.05
C CYS A 97 -0.32 -9.60 -10.28
N ASN A 98 -1.36 -10.42 -10.07
CA ASN A 98 -2.24 -10.89 -11.14
C ASN A 98 -3.58 -10.16 -11.12
N LEU A 99 -3.96 -9.60 -9.99
CA LEU A 99 -5.23 -8.90 -9.84
C LEU A 99 -4.94 -7.50 -9.33
N VAL A 100 -5.40 -6.49 -10.05
CA VAL A 100 -5.16 -5.10 -9.71
C VAL A 100 -6.46 -4.32 -9.82
N PHE A 101 -6.81 -3.61 -8.75
CA PHE A 101 -7.90 -2.65 -8.75
C PHE A 101 -7.31 -1.26 -8.60
N GLY A 102 -7.68 -0.36 -9.49
CA GLY A 102 -7.18 0.99 -9.45
C GLY A 102 -8.29 2.00 -9.30
N THR A 103 -7.99 3.07 -8.59
CA THR A 103 -8.84 4.24 -8.51
C THR A 103 -7.97 5.47 -8.65
N SER A 104 -8.49 6.48 -9.30
CA SER A 104 -7.78 7.75 -9.45
C SER A 104 -8.74 8.89 -9.22
N LEU A 105 -8.20 9.97 -8.65
CA LEU A 105 -8.94 11.21 -8.49
C LEU A 105 -8.60 12.12 -9.66
N PRO A 106 -9.59 12.74 -10.27
CA PRO A 106 -9.36 13.69 -11.36
C PRO A 106 -8.63 14.93 -10.89
#